data_f734cfd20654a6894c91339fbc14f474
#
_entry.id   f734cfd20654a6894c91339fbc14f474
#
_cell.length_a   1.000
_cell.length_b   1.000
_cell.length_c   1.000
_cell.angle_alpha   90.00
_cell.angle_beta   90.00
_cell.angle_gamma   90.00
#
_symmetry.space_group_name_H-M   'P 1'
#
loop_
_entity.id
_entity.type
_entity.pdbx_description
1 polymer ?
#
loop_
_entity_poly.entity_id
_entity_poly.type
_entity_poly.pdbx_seq_one_letter_code
_entity_poly.pdbx_strand_id
1 'polypeptide(L)'
;VSFEDHARLRIAQDPTDPVTAFVAHACSYGGMWFSTYARDRKNGRNFAATGARSLERTLSKCADVTFTALDYRALTPQRGVLIYCDPPYDGTTGYAGMPKFDTAEFWQVAARWAETCTVLVSEYVAPSGWREVWTRPVRKSRLAGQRVERLFARC
;
A
#
# COMPACT_ATOMS: atom_id res chain seq x y z
N VAL A 1 7.99 0.87 22.19
CA VAL A 1 7.30 -0.39 21.88
C VAL A 1 8.29 -1.52 22.12
N SER A 2 7.98 -2.36 23.10
CA SER A 2 8.76 -3.55 23.41
C SER A 2 8.36 -4.75 22.53
N PHE A 3 9.09 -5.85 22.66
CA PHE A 3 8.71 -7.12 22.02
C PHE A 3 7.37 -7.63 22.58
N GLU A 4 7.16 -7.48 23.88
CA GLU A 4 5.95 -7.88 24.58
C GLU A 4 4.74 -7.06 24.13
N ASP A 5 4.91 -5.73 23.92
CA ASP A 5 3.87 -4.88 23.35
C ASP A 5 3.48 -5.32 21.94
N HIS A 6 4.49 -5.61 21.08
CA HIS A 6 4.24 -6.09 19.73
C HIS A 6 3.49 -7.43 19.74
N ALA A 7 3.88 -8.37 20.63
CA ALA A 7 3.22 -9.67 20.75
C ALA A 7 1.78 -9.54 21.25
N ARG A 8 1.53 -8.68 22.23
CA ARG A 8 0.20 -8.41 22.78
C ARG A 8 -0.73 -7.81 21.73
N LEU A 9 -0.28 -6.78 21.00
CA LEU A 9 -1.07 -6.14 19.95
C LEU A 9 -1.32 -7.08 18.77
N ARG A 10 -0.35 -7.95 18.44
CA ARG A 10 -0.52 -8.99 17.41
C ARG A 10 -1.63 -9.99 17.76
N ILE A 11 -1.85 -10.28 19.03
CA ILE A 11 -2.95 -11.16 19.48
C ILE A 11 -4.28 -10.41 19.43
N ALA A 12 -4.32 -9.18 19.91
CA ALA A 12 -5.54 -8.37 19.95
C ALA A 12 -6.05 -8.00 18.54
N GLN A 13 -5.13 -7.66 17.62
CA GLN A 13 -5.38 -7.27 16.22
C GLN A 13 -6.58 -6.31 16.05
N ASP A 14 -6.74 -5.34 16.95
CA ASP A 14 -7.82 -4.35 16.85
C ASP A 14 -7.59 -3.43 15.64
N PRO A 15 -8.40 -3.55 14.57
CA PRO A 15 -8.21 -2.74 13.37
C PRO A 15 -8.63 -1.27 13.55
N THR A 16 -9.32 -0.94 14.64
CA THR A 16 -9.79 0.42 14.94
C THR A 16 -8.80 1.20 15.79
N ASP A 17 -7.81 0.52 16.42
CA ASP A 17 -6.76 1.16 17.20
C ASP A 17 -5.59 1.60 16.29
N PRO A 18 -5.34 2.90 16.12
CA PRO A 18 -4.24 3.41 15.31
C PRO A 18 -2.85 2.99 15.84
N VAL A 19 -2.72 2.71 17.13
CA VAL A 19 -1.46 2.21 17.72
C VAL A 19 -1.19 0.79 17.25
N THR A 20 -2.23 -0.04 17.16
CA THR A 20 -2.13 -1.39 16.61
C THR A 20 -1.63 -1.34 15.16
N ALA A 21 -2.20 -0.50 14.31
CA ALA A 21 -1.77 -0.34 12.92
C ALA A 21 -0.32 0.17 12.82
N PHE A 22 0.05 1.17 13.62
CA PHE A 22 1.41 1.69 13.66
C PHE A 22 2.41 0.61 14.06
N VAL A 23 2.14 -0.14 15.13
CA VAL A 23 3.05 -1.18 15.64
C VAL A 23 3.15 -2.34 14.65
N ALA A 24 2.02 -2.72 14.05
CA ALA A 24 1.96 -3.79 13.06
C ALA A 24 2.90 -3.56 11.86
N HIS A 25 3.05 -2.32 11.43
CA HIS A 25 3.92 -1.95 10.31
C HIS A 25 5.30 -1.45 10.77
N ALA A 26 5.35 -0.42 11.60
CA ALA A 26 6.60 0.25 11.95
C ALA A 26 7.55 -0.61 12.80
N CYS A 27 7.01 -1.54 13.60
CA CYS A 27 7.78 -2.41 14.49
C CYS A 27 7.92 -3.84 13.97
N SER A 28 7.54 -4.12 12.73
CA SER A 28 7.64 -5.44 12.10
C SER A 28 8.70 -5.47 11.01
N TYR A 29 9.33 -6.63 10.83
CA TYR A 29 10.34 -6.84 9.79
C TYR A 29 9.76 -6.60 8.39
N GLY A 30 10.44 -5.77 7.61
CA GLY A 30 10.01 -5.42 6.25
C GLY A 30 8.75 -4.55 6.18
N GLY A 31 8.25 -4.01 7.29
CA GLY A 31 7.01 -3.23 7.32
C GLY A 31 5.74 -4.05 7.06
N MET A 32 5.84 -5.38 7.10
CA MET A 32 4.70 -6.27 6.87
C MET A 32 3.85 -6.41 8.14
N TRP A 33 2.54 -6.43 7.97
CA TRP A 33 1.56 -6.55 9.06
C TRP A 33 1.91 -7.68 10.04
N PHE A 34 2.23 -7.31 11.27
CA PHE A 34 2.62 -8.21 12.37
C PHE A 34 3.54 -9.36 11.97
N SER A 35 4.49 -9.13 11.10
CA SER A 35 5.58 -10.10 10.86
C SER A 35 6.51 -10.17 12.09
N THR A 36 7.68 -10.74 11.95
CA THR A 36 8.64 -10.79 13.06
C THR A 36 8.96 -9.39 13.59
N TYR A 37 8.98 -9.23 14.92
CA TYR A 37 9.36 -7.97 15.56
C TYR A 37 10.73 -7.49 15.08
N ALA A 38 10.79 -6.27 14.57
CA ALA A 38 11.99 -5.69 14.00
C ALA A 38 13.00 -5.33 15.10
N ARG A 39 14.20 -5.92 15.02
CA ARG A 39 15.33 -5.64 15.94
C ARG A 39 16.57 -5.32 15.14
N ASP A 40 17.25 -4.25 15.52
CA ASP A 40 18.60 -3.97 15.05
C ASP A 40 19.59 -4.20 16.21
N ARG A 41 20.10 -5.43 16.28
CA ARG A 41 21.06 -5.82 17.32
C ARG A 41 22.44 -5.19 17.11
N LYS A 42 22.77 -4.79 15.89
CA LYS A 42 24.09 -4.27 15.54
C LYS A 42 24.24 -2.79 15.86
N ASN A 43 23.20 -1.99 15.52
CA ASN A 43 23.28 -0.53 15.60
C ASN A 43 22.31 0.05 16.65
N GLY A 44 21.54 -0.78 17.34
CA GLY A 44 20.59 -0.34 18.37
C GLY A 44 19.46 0.53 17.85
N ARG A 45 19.08 0.43 16.57
CA ARG A 45 18.03 1.26 15.99
C ARG A 45 16.69 1.00 16.67
N ASN A 46 16.06 2.06 17.16
CA ASN A 46 14.70 2.04 17.66
C ASN A 46 13.71 2.27 16.50
N PHE A 47 13.10 1.18 16.01
CA PHE A 47 12.18 1.24 14.87
C PHE A 47 10.92 2.03 15.19
N ALA A 48 10.35 1.91 16.41
CA ALA A 48 9.19 2.68 16.83
C ALA A 48 9.48 4.18 16.82
N ALA A 49 10.58 4.62 17.43
CA ALA A 49 10.95 6.04 17.44
C ALA A 49 11.27 6.56 16.02
N THR A 50 11.86 5.71 15.17
CA THR A 50 12.12 6.09 13.77
C THR A 50 10.82 6.21 12.98
N GLY A 51 9.90 5.27 13.15
CA GLY A 51 8.58 5.29 12.53
C GLY A 51 7.75 6.50 12.96
N ALA A 52 7.71 6.80 14.27
CA ALA A 52 7.00 7.95 14.80
C ALA A 52 7.51 9.27 14.20
N ARG A 53 8.82 9.49 14.20
CA ARG A 53 9.42 10.70 13.56
C ARG A 53 9.13 10.78 12.06
N SER A 54 9.08 9.64 11.37
CA SER A 54 8.74 9.60 9.96
C SER A 54 7.27 9.99 9.72
N LEU A 55 6.39 9.45 10.56
CA LEU A 55 4.96 9.75 10.53
C LEU A 55 4.70 11.25 10.81
N GLU A 56 5.27 11.81 11.89
CA GLU A 56 5.16 13.24 12.21
C GLU A 56 5.58 14.13 11.04
N ARG A 57 6.72 13.80 10.41
CA ARG A 57 7.24 14.55 9.26
C ARG A 57 6.33 14.42 8.02
N THR A 58 5.67 13.29 7.84
CA THR A 58 4.72 13.08 6.75
C THR A 58 3.43 13.82 7.01
N LEU A 59 2.87 13.70 8.21
CA LEU A 59 1.62 14.37 8.60
C LEU A 59 1.72 15.89 8.51
N SER A 60 2.87 16.47 8.84
CA SER A 60 3.08 17.92 8.70
C SER A 60 2.94 18.42 7.25
N LYS A 61 3.06 17.53 6.26
CA LYS A 61 2.88 17.82 4.82
C LYS A 61 1.49 17.49 4.30
N CYS A 62 0.65 16.91 5.12
CA CYS A 62 -0.68 16.40 4.75
C CYS A 62 -1.81 17.21 5.38
N ALA A 63 -1.59 18.49 5.71
CA ALA A 63 -2.59 19.34 6.36
C ALA A 63 -3.90 19.44 5.56
N ASP A 64 -3.80 19.46 4.23
CA ASP A 64 -4.95 19.58 3.31
C ASP A 64 -5.41 18.22 2.75
N VAL A 65 -4.94 17.10 3.31
CA VAL A 65 -5.28 15.76 2.84
C VAL A 65 -6.40 15.18 3.69
N THR A 66 -7.46 14.73 3.02
CA THR A 66 -8.53 13.96 3.65
C THR A 66 -8.25 12.47 3.51
N PHE A 67 -8.26 11.75 4.62
CA PHE A 67 -8.11 10.31 4.66
C PHE A 67 -9.48 9.65 4.87
N THR A 68 -9.80 8.67 4.04
CA THR A 68 -11.05 7.90 4.16
C THR A 68 -10.76 6.41 4.06
N ALA A 69 -11.54 5.60 4.77
CA ALA A 69 -11.52 4.14 4.67
C ALA A 69 -12.80 3.69 3.95
N LEU A 70 -12.73 3.55 2.64
CA LEU A 70 -13.87 3.17 1.79
C LEU A 70 -13.46 2.06 0.83
N ASP A 71 -14.43 1.22 0.47
CA ASP A 71 -14.28 0.33 -0.65
C ASP A 71 -14.19 1.14 -1.96
N TYR A 72 -13.19 0.88 -2.79
CA TYR A 72 -13.00 1.61 -4.04
C TYR A 72 -14.23 1.54 -4.97
N ARG A 73 -15.01 0.45 -4.89
CA ARG A 73 -16.24 0.26 -5.66
C ARG A 73 -17.34 1.27 -5.33
N ALA A 74 -17.33 1.78 -4.11
CA ALA A 74 -18.27 2.80 -3.65
C ALA A 74 -17.83 4.23 -4.00
N LEU A 75 -16.61 4.42 -4.52
CA LEU A 75 -16.14 5.75 -4.88
C LEU A 75 -16.81 6.26 -6.15
N THR A 76 -17.31 7.49 -6.09
CA THR A 76 -17.82 8.25 -7.23
C THR A 76 -16.96 9.50 -7.40
N PRO A 77 -15.87 9.42 -8.19
CA PRO A 77 -14.98 10.56 -8.37
C PRO A 77 -15.66 11.76 -9.03
N GLN A 78 -15.24 12.95 -8.63
CA GLN A 78 -15.65 14.16 -9.34
C GLN A 78 -15.01 14.20 -10.73
N ARG A 79 -15.75 14.72 -11.71
CA ARG A 79 -15.27 14.85 -13.09
C ARG A 79 -13.98 15.70 -13.14
N GLY A 80 -13.04 15.28 -13.93
CA GLY A 80 -11.79 16.02 -14.21
C GLY A 80 -10.70 15.85 -13.15
N VAL A 81 -10.89 15.03 -12.12
CA VAL A 81 -9.84 14.77 -11.14
C VAL A 81 -8.80 13.78 -11.68
N LEU A 82 -7.60 13.81 -11.09
CA LEU A 82 -6.59 12.79 -11.26
C LEU A 82 -6.76 11.72 -10.18
N ILE A 83 -6.86 10.46 -10.60
CA ILE A 83 -6.93 9.30 -9.70
C ILE A 83 -5.65 8.50 -9.86
N TYR A 84 -4.95 8.23 -8.76
CA TYR A 84 -3.85 7.28 -8.73
C TYR A 84 -4.26 6.05 -7.94
N CYS A 85 -4.08 4.89 -8.54
CA CYS A 85 -4.40 3.59 -7.95
C CYS A 85 -3.13 2.76 -7.79
N ASP A 86 -2.98 2.16 -6.61
CA ASP A 86 -1.92 1.20 -6.29
C ASP A 86 -2.56 -0.06 -5.70
N PRO A 87 -3.22 -0.89 -6.54
CA PRO A 87 -3.91 -2.09 -6.08
C PRO A 87 -2.93 -3.19 -5.68
N PRO A 88 -3.38 -4.24 -4.97
CA PRO A 88 -2.61 -5.47 -4.85
C PRO A 88 -2.29 -6.03 -6.25
N TYR A 89 -0.99 -6.11 -6.59
CA TYR A 89 -0.56 -6.51 -7.92
C TYR A 89 -0.94 -7.95 -8.25
N ASP A 90 -1.40 -8.19 -9.47
CA ASP A 90 -1.81 -9.53 -9.89
C ASP A 90 -0.67 -10.55 -9.77
N GLY A 91 -1.00 -11.78 -9.36
CA GLY A 91 -0.03 -12.84 -9.12
C GLY A 91 0.88 -12.63 -7.91
N THR A 92 0.64 -11.61 -7.07
CA THR A 92 1.34 -11.45 -5.79
C THR A 92 0.60 -12.16 -4.65
N THR A 93 1.35 -12.48 -3.58
CA THR A 93 0.74 -13.00 -2.36
C THR A 93 -0.13 -11.90 -1.75
N GLY A 94 -1.43 -12.14 -1.67
CA GLY A 94 -2.36 -11.22 -1.03
C GLY A 94 -2.07 -11.03 0.46
N TYR A 95 -2.82 -10.18 1.10
CA TYR A 95 -2.71 -9.95 2.55
C TYR A 95 -3.35 -11.10 3.32
N ALA A 96 -2.63 -11.62 4.34
CA ALA A 96 -3.11 -12.72 5.16
C ALA A 96 -4.47 -12.39 5.80
N GLY A 97 -5.44 -13.29 5.68
CA GLY A 97 -6.79 -13.11 6.22
C GLY A 97 -7.73 -12.24 5.38
N MET A 98 -7.27 -11.69 4.25
CA MET A 98 -8.11 -10.92 3.34
C MET A 98 -8.57 -11.78 2.15
N PRO A 99 -9.78 -11.55 1.62
CA PRO A 99 -10.23 -12.16 0.37
C PRO A 99 -9.23 -11.84 -0.75
N LYS A 100 -9.16 -12.73 -1.74
CA LYS A 100 -8.36 -12.45 -2.93
C LYS A 100 -8.90 -11.20 -3.63
N PHE A 101 -8.00 -10.28 -3.98
CA PHE A 101 -8.36 -9.08 -4.73
C PHE A 101 -8.82 -9.46 -6.14
N ASP A 102 -9.98 -8.96 -6.55
CA ASP A 102 -10.51 -9.14 -7.89
C ASP A 102 -9.91 -8.09 -8.84
N THR A 103 -8.81 -8.46 -9.46
CA THR A 103 -8.11 -7.60 -10.44
C THR A 103 -8.99 -7.28 -11.64
N ALA A 104 -9.84 -8.20 -12.09
CA ALA A 104 -10.70 -7.98 -13.25
C ALA A 104 -11.79 -6.94 -12.95
N GLU A 105 -12.46 -7.07 -11.80
CA GLU A 105 -13.43 -6.09 -11.30
C GLU A 105 -12.78 -4.71 -11.12
N PHE A 106 -11.57 -4.67 -10.53
CA PHE A 106 -10.85 -3.42 -10.34
C PHE A 106 -10.62 -2.68 -11.67
N TRP A 107 -10.14 -3.37 -12.70
CA TRP A 107 -9.91 -2.75 -14.01
C TRP A 107 -11.20 -2.23 -14.66
N GLN A 108 -12.33 -2.90 -14.43
CA GLN A 108 -13.64 -2.41 -14.90
C GLN A 108 -14.05 -1.12 -14.18
N VAL A 109 -13.85 -1.06 -12.85
CA VAL A 109 -14.14 0.15 -12.08
C VAL A 109 -13.24 1.31 -12.50
N ALA A 110 -11.94 1.07 -12.60
CA ALA A 110 -10.97 2.07 -13.05
C ALA A 110 -11.27 2.59 -14.47
N ALA A 111 -11.73 1.70 -15.36
CA ALA A 111 -12.14 2.09 -16.70
C ALA A 111 -13.37 3.01 -16.72
N ARG A 112 -14.36 2.78 -15.84
CA ARG A 112 -15.52 3.68 -15.67
C ARG A 112 -15.07 5.06 -15.15
N TRP A 113 -14.15 5.11 -14.20
CA TRP A 113 -13.61 6.40 -13.74
C TRP A 113 -12.89 7.15 -14.86
N ALA A 114 -12.20 6.43 -15.75
CA ALA A 114 -11.48 7.03 -16.87
C ALA A 114 -12.39 7.64 -17.95
N GLU A 115 -13.70 7.43 -17.91
CA GLU A 115 -14.66 8.11 -18.79
C GLU A 115 -14.75 9.62 -18.52
N THR A 116 -14.41 10.04 -17.30
CA THR A 116 -14.54 11.44 -16.88
C THR A 116 -13.33 11.98 -16.13
N CYS A 117 -12.36 11.14 -15.82
CA CYS A 117 -11.17 11.44 -15.01
C CYS A 117 -9.91 10.97 -15.73
N THR A 118 -8.76 11.48 -15.34
CA THR A 118 -7.47 10.88 -15.67
C THR A 118 -7.13 9.82 -14.63
N VAL A 119 -6.99 8.58 -15.03
CA VAL A 119 -6.68 7.48 -14.12
C VAL A 119 -5.28 6.93 -14.39
N LEU A 120 -4.49 6.85 -13.33
CA LEU A 120 -3.16 6.24 -13.31
C LEU A 120 -3.18 4.99 -12.43
N VAL A 121 -2.63 3.90 -12.91
CA VAL A 121 -2.58 2.63 -12.18
C VAL A 121 -1.17 2.06 -12.17
N SER A 122 -0.63 1.81 -10.97
CA SER A 122 0.59 1.01 -10.79
C SER A 122 0.25 -0.48 -10.89
N GLU A 123 0.85 -1.20 -11.83
CA GLU A 123 0.67 -2.65 -11.99
C GLU A 123 1.78 -3.23 -12.90
N TYR A 124 1.90 -4.55 -12.96
CA TYR A 124 2.82 -5.22 -13.86
C TYR A 124 2.29 -5.31 -15.29
N VAL A 125 0.99 -5.51 -15.44
CA VAL A 125 0.29 -5.67 -16.74
C VAL A 125 -1.06 -4.97 -16.67
N ALA A 126 -1.47 -4.33 -17.75
CA ALA A 126 -2.79 -3.74 -17.89
C ALA A 126 -3.57 -4.38 -19.04
N PRO A 127 -4.91 -4.38 -19.00
CA PRO A 127 -5.74 -4.82 -20.12
C PRO A 127 -5.63 -3.83 -21.30
N SER A 128 -6.16 -4.24 -22.46
CA SER A 128 -6.21 -3.37 -23.64
C SER A 128 -6.94 -2.04 -23.34
N GLY A 129 -6.50 -0.98 -24.00
CA GLY A 129 -7.04 0.37 -23.79
C GLY A 129 -6.36 1.18 -22.68
N TRP A 130 -5.39 0.62 -22.00
CA TRP A 130 -4.51 1.33 -21.06
C TRP A 130 -3.13 1.53 -21.71
N ARG A 131 -2.59 2.74 -21.59
CA ARG A 131 -1.29 3.11 -22.15
C ARG A 131 -0.23 3.11 -21.06
N GLU A 132 0.86 2.37 -21.25
CA GLU A 132 2.04 2.48 -20.40
C GLU A 132 2.65 3.88 -20.55
N VAL A 133 2.78 4.62 -19.44
CA VAL A 133 3.32 5.98 -19.42
C VAL A 133 4.64 6.08 -18.69
N TRP A 134 4.95 5.07 -17.88
CA TRP A 134 6.22 4.99 -17.17
C TRP A 134 6.57 3.56 -16.82
N THR A 135 7.86 3.26 -16.79
CA THR A 135 8.38 1.94 -16.42
C THR A 135 9.70 2.05 -15.68
N ARG A 136 9.94 1.15 -14.73
CA ARG A 136 11.19 1.07 -13.98
C ARG A 136 11.53 -0.37 -13.62
N PRO A 137 12.76 -0.85 -13.92
CA PRO A 137 13.25 -2.12 -13.41
C PRO A 137 13.36 -2.09 -11.88
N VAL A 138 12.74 -3.05 -11.20
CA VAL A 138 12.89 -3.21 -9.75
C VAL A 138 14.13 -4.03 -9.47
N ARG A 139 15.08 -3.46 -8.72
CA ARG A 139 16.23 -4.22 -8.22
C ARG A 139 15.75 -5.24 -7.19
N LYS A 140 15.99 -6.50 -7.47
CA LYS A 140 15.59 -7.60 -6.60
C LYS A 140 16.68 -8.12 -5.68
N SER A 141 16.20 -8.68 -4.56
CA SER A 141 16.95 -9.70 -3.83
C SER A 141 17.20 -10.91 -4.76
N ARG A 142 18.33 -11.60 -4.56
CA ARG A 142 18.89 -12.63 -5.43
C ARG A 142 17.98 -13.82 -5.82
N LEU A 143 16.77 -13.90 -5.31
CA LEU A 143 15.91 -15.11 -5.39
C LEU A 143 14.67 -14.96 -6.27
N ALA A 144 14.38 -13.82 -6.82
CA ALA A 144 13.18 -13.63 -7.63
C ALA A 144 13.50 -12.88 -8.92
N GLY A 145 13.09 -13.39 -10.08
CA GLY A 145 13.35 -12.85 -11.42
C GLY A 145 13.10 -11.33 -11.56
N GLN A 146 13.59 -10.70 -12.61
CA GLN A 146 13.49 -9.26 -12.83
C GLN A 146 12.02 -8.85 -12.97
N ARG A 147 11.49 -8.04 -12.05
CA ARG A 147 10.17 -7.43 -12.18
C ARG A 147 10.35 -6.00 -12.65
N VAL A 148 9.39 -5.50 -13.36
CA VAL A 148 9.36 -4.14 -13.87
C VAL A 148 8.09 -3.49 -13.35
N GLU A 149 8.23 -2.44 -12.56
CA GLU A 149 7.09 -1.60 -12.19
C GLU A 149 6.68 -0.76 -13.40
N ARG A 150 5.40 -0.65 -13.61
CA ARG A 150 4.82 0.15 -14.68
C ARG A 150 3.73 1.05 -14.14
N LEU A 151 3.53 2.16 -14.83
CA LEU A 151 2.39 3.04 -14.62
C LEU A 151 1.59 3.08 -15.92
N PHE A 152 0.34 2.77 -15.81
CA PHE A 152 -0.61 2.81 -16.92
C PHE A 152 -1.55 3.98 -16.75
N ALA A 153 -1.92 4.61 -17.87
CA ALA A 153 -2.85 5.73 -17.89
C ALA A 153 -4.03 5.46 -18.84
N ARG A 154 -5.19 5.99 -18.45
CA ARG A 154 -6.38 6.09 -19.31
C ARG A 154 -7.09 7.41 -19.00
N CYS A 155 -7.57 8.11 -20.03
CA CYS A 155 -8.31 9.38 -19.96
C CYS A 155 -9.25 9.49 -21.16
#